data_8051e534b52eb3bb80f0e597449a387b
#
_entry.id   8051e534b52eb3bb80f0e597449a387b
#
_cell.length_a   1.000
_cell.length_b   1.000
_cell.length_c   1.000
_cell.angle_alpha   90.00
_cell.angle_beta   90.00
_cell.angle_gamma   90.00
#
_symmetry.space_group_name_H-M   'P 1'
#
loop_
_entity.id
_entity.type
_entity.pdbx_description
1 polymer ?
#
loop_
_entity_poly.entity_id
_entity_poly.type
_entity_poly.pdbx_seq_one_letter_code
_entity_poly.pdbx_strand_id
1 'polypeptide(L)'
;MENYGWSIELNPGYVLIIGNAHDAHIQLDSAYGRAVRVGLQVKDDISCAMLSEYSSSYNTLVNGKSIQRIATVKNHDFISIGDFTAYYNNGKIFFDYGAIRTNGVEVRPESLDIHTTYPVFIRNTRIQAKRDKTPIEILDPGTIPTKPELNLVTSLMPSIIMFALVVLLRGVMSKSNGAFVAFSICSMGVGVFTSIFGIINKQKKYKKDLVKRRDTYLEYIAKKRNEIEAARREELDCLNAQYYSIEQDIEHIENFDPVLFDRISTDEDFLEVYLGRGNVESLRQVDYKKQEKLEVGDDLSSLPEHVAGEYMDIEKAPVVMSLKDANAVGVVGDADSLYSIMKNMIMDIISRQYYGDICIYAL
;
A
#
# COMPACT_ATOMS: atom_id res chain seq x y z
N MET A 1 -26.37 -4.93 28.05
CA MET A 1 -25.88 -4.28 29.29
C MET A 1 -24.39 -4.25 29.16
N GLU A 2 -23.79 -3.09 28.86
CA GLU A 2 -22.34 -2.93 28.94
C GLU A 2 -21.98 -2.77 30.41
N ASN A 3 -21.36 -3.79 30.98
CA ASN A 3 -20.80 -3.72 32.33
C ASN A 3 -19.36 -3.24 32.17
N TYR A 4 -19.11 -1.95 32.37
CA TYR A 4 -17.77 -1.44 32.56
C TYR A 4 -17.21 -2.00 33.86
N GLY A 5 -16.32 -2.96 33.78
CA GLY A 5 -15.79 -3.70 34.92
C GLY A 5 -14.63 -3.04 35.64
N TRP A 6 -14.12 -1.91 35.11
CA TRP A 6 -12.88 -1.29 35.59
C TRP A 6 -12.97 0.23 35.62
N SER A 7 -12.34 0.86 36.60
CA SER A 7 -12.26 2.31 36.69
C SER A 7 -10.85 2.82 36.94
N ILE A 8 -10.60 4.06 36.50
CA ILE A 8 -9.42 4.87 36.84
C ILE A 8 -9.92 6.17 37.44
N GLU A 9 -9.42 6.51 38.63
CA GLU A 9 -9.66 7.79 39.26
C GLU A 9 -8.71 8.85 38.73
N LEU A 10 -9.24 9.99 38.27
CA LEU A 10 -8.49 11.08 37.67
C LEU A 10 -8.28 12.19 38.72
N ASN A 11 -7.05 12.39 39.12
CA ASN A 11 -6.70 13.49 40.00
C ASN A 11 -6.76 14.83 39.26
N PRO A 12 -7.25 15.91 39.86
CA PRO A 12 -7.23 17.25 39.28
C PRO A 12 -5.82 17.65 38.82
N GLY A 13 -5.71 18.18 37.61
CA GLY A 13 -4.43 18.58 37.02
C GLY A 13 -3.62 17.45 36.37
N TYR A 14 -3.95 16.20 36.63
CA TYR A 14 -3.30 15.06 35.98
C TYR A 14 -3.89 14.83 34.59
N VAL A 15 -3.02 14.54 33.60
CA VAL A 15 -3.45 14.21 32.23
C VAL A 15 -3.32 12.71 32.03
N LEU A 16 -4.45 12.03 31.91
CA LEU A 16 -4.48 10.62 31.50
C LEU A 16 -4.25 10.56 29.99
N ILE A 17 -3.19 9.89 29.56
CA ILE A 17 -2.89 9.68 28.14
C ILE A 17 -3.42 8.32 27.69
N ILE A 18 -4.25 8.35 26.65
CA ILE A 18 -4.81 7.18 25.97
C ILE A 18 -4.21 7.12 24.58
N GLY A 19 -3.66 5.98 24.18
CA GLY A 19 -3.05 5.86 22.86
C GLY A 19 -2.24 4.59 22.67
N ASN A 20 -1.58 4.47 21.53
CA ASN A 20 -0.78 3.30 21.17
C ASN A 20 0.73 3.46 21.42
N ALA A 21 1.18 4.58 21.98
CA ALA A 21 2.57 4.81 22.34
C ALA A 21 2.92 4.14 23.68
N HIS A 22 4.19 3.75 23.85
CA HIS A 22 4.67 3.09 25.08
C HIS A 22 4.52 3.94 26.36
N ASP A 23 4.45 5.25 26.21
CA ASP A 23 4.27 6.20 27.31
C ASP A 23 2.80 6.51 27.62
N ALA A 24 1.86 5.88 26.90
CA ALA A 24 0.44 6.01 27.18
C ALA A 24 0.05 5.28 28.48
N HIS A 25 -0.81 5.88 29.27
CA HIS A 25 -1.34 5.31 30.50
C HIS A 25 -2.35 4.20 30.22
N ILE A 26 -3.18 4.38 29.19
CA ILE A 26 -4.03 3.33 28.59
C ILE A 26 -3.47 3.07 27.21
N GLN A 27 -2.90 1.88 27.02
CA GLN A 27 -2.32 1.45 25.74
C GLN A 27 -3.37 0.73 24.93
N LEU A 28 -3.67 1.28 23.77
CA LEU A 28 -4.59 0.70 22.79
C LEU A 28 -3.82 -0.20 21.83
N ASP A 29 -4.31 -1.41 21.59
CA ASP A 29 -3.81 -2.23 20.49
C ASP A 29 -4.26 -1.62 19.18
N SER A 30 -3.32 -1.02 18.45
CA SER A 30 -3.63 -0.47 17.14
C SER A 30 -3.57 -1.57 16.09
N ALA A 31 -4.71 -2.05 15.65
CA ALA A 31 -4.81 -3.02 14.55
C ALA A 31 -4.14 -2.54 13.25
N TYR A 32 -3.80 -1.25 13.12
CA TYR A 32 -3.29 -0.67 11.86
C TYR A 32 -2.04 0.20 12.01
N GLY A 33 -1.31 0.11 13.12
CA GLY A 33 0.00 0.76 13.28
C GLY A 33 0.01 2.29 13.24
N ARG A 34 -1.15 2.95 13.38
CA ARG A 34 -1.27 4.40 13.28
C ARG A 34 -1.21 5.07 14.65
N ALA A 35 -0.58 6.25 14.70
CA ALA A 35 -0.41 6.99 15.94
C ALA A 35 -1.76 7.50 16.48
N VAL A 36 -2.07 7.13 17.72
CA VAL A 36 -3.19 7.66 18.50
C VAL A 36 -2.65 8.19 19.81
N ARG A 37 -2.97 9.43 20.12
CA ARG A 37 -2.62 10.08 21.40
C ARG A 37 -3.69 11.08 21.78
N VAL A 38 -4.44 10.76 22.83
CA VAL A 38 -5.52 11.59 23.37
C VAL A 38 -5.26 11.78 24.85
N GLY A 39 -5.43 12.99 25.34
CA GLY A 39 -5.27 13.32 26.75
C GLY A 39 -6.61 13.68 27.37
N LEU A 40 -6.92 13.09 28.51
CA LEU A 40 -8.07 13.43 29.32
C LEU A 40 -7.60 14.07 30.64
N GLN A 41 -8.01 15.30 30.89
CA GLN A 41 -7.63 16.07 32.08
C GLN A 41 -8.85 16.55 32.84
N VAL A 42 -8.94 16.19 34.10
CA VAL A 42 -9.92 16.78 35.02
C VAL A 42 -9.39 18.10 35.55
N LYS A 43 -10.21 19.14 35.52
CA LYS A 43 -9.92 20.43 36.12
C LYS A 43 -10.34 20.40 37.63
N ASP A 44 -10.42 21.58 38.24
CA ASP A 44 -10.81 21.70 39.65
C ASP A 44 -12.23 21.17 39.89
N ASP A 45 -13.10 21.24 38.90
CA ASP A 45 -14.44 20.67 38.93
C ASP A 45 -14.43 19.27 38.32
N ILE A 46 -14.65 18.27 39.18
CA ILE A 46 -14.72 16.85 38.80
C ILE A 46 -15.96 16.50 37.98
N SER A 47 -16.91 17.40 37.83
CA SER A 47 -18.11 17.19 36.99
C SER A 47 -17.80 17.24 35.52
N CYS A 48 -16.64 17.79 35.16
CA CYS A 48 -16.19 17.86 33.76
C CYS A 48 -14.68 17.63 33.59
N ALA A 49 -14.31 17.09 32.43
CA ALA A 49 -12.94 16.89 32.02
C ALA A 49 -12.71 17.51 30.64
N MET A 50 -11.47 17.86 30.35
CA MET A 50 -11.05 18.32 29.04
C MET A 50 -10.41 17.18 28.30
N LEU A 51 -10.98 16.82 27.17
CA LEU A 51 -10.45 15.83 26.22
C LEU A 51 -9.68 16.57 25.13
N SER A 52 -8.41 16.23 24.96
CA SER A 52 -7.52 16.86 23.99
C SER A 52 -6.93 15.80 23.05
N GLU A 53 -7.13 15.93 21.76
CA GLU A 53 -6.56 15.07 20.74
C GLU A 53 -5.23 15.69 20.28
N TYR A 54 -4.10 15.03 20.58
CA TYR A 54 -2.77 15.49 20.19
C TYR A 54 -2.38 14.97 18.82
N SER A 55 -2.65 13.69 18.56
CA SER A 55 -2.53 13.04 17.25
C SER A 55 -3.48 11.88 17.21
N SER A 56 -4.30 11.81 16.17
CA SER A 56 -5.15 10.65 15.96
C SER A 56 -5.34 10.42 14.47
N SER A 57 -5.14 9.18 14.08
CA SER A 57 -5.56 8.70 12.77
C SER A 57 -7.04 8.26 12.80
N TYR A 58 -7.65 8.31 13.97
CA TYR A 58 -9.06 8.02 14.23
C TYR A 58 -9.75 9.28 14.75
N ASN A 59 -10.99 9.46 14.36
CA ASN A 59 -11.79 10.52 14.97
C ASN A 59 -12.09 10.14 16.42
N THR A 60 -11.72 10.98 17.37
CA THR A 60 -12.18 10.85 18.76
C THR A 60 -13.62 11.34 18.85
N LEU A 61 -14.50 10.53 19.45
CA LEU A 61 -15.91 10.87 19.60
C LEU A 61 -16.25 11.12 21.06
N VAL A 62 -17.15 12.07 21.29
CA VAL A 62 -17.86 12.26 22.56
C VAL A 62 -19.35 12.14 22.27
N ASN A 63 -20.01 11.15 22.88
CA ASN A 63 -21.43 10.82 22.61
C ASN A 63 -21.72 10.64 21.11
N GLY A 64 -20.81 9.97 20.39
CA GLY A 64 -20.94 9.72 18.96
C GLY A 64 -20.65 10.91 18.04
N LYS A 65 -20.29 12.10 18.58
CA LYS A 65 -19.91 13.28 17.79
C LYS A 65 -18.40 13.44 17.74
N SER A 66 -17.84 13.62 16.55
CA SER A 66 -16.42 13.88 16.38
C SER A 66 -16.00 15.20 17.01
N ILE A 67 -14.87 15.19 17.71
CA ILE A 67 -14.31 16.40 18.32
C ILE A 67 -13.33 17.08 17.35
N GLN A 68 -13.26 18.41 17.43
CA GLN A 68 -12.24 19.21 16.73
C GLN A 68 -11.11 19.54 17.70
N ARG A 69 -10.15 18.61 17.87
CA ARG A 69 -8.97 18.71 18.74
C ARG A 69 -9.23 18.79 20.24
N ILE A 70 -10.21 19.53 20.69
CA ILE A 70 -10.51 19.71 22.12
C ILE A 70 -12.02 19.68 22.32
N ALA A 71 -12.47 18.92 23.33
CA ALA A 71 -13.86 18.90 23.77
C ALA A 71 -13.95 18.87 25.30
N THR A 72 -15.05 19.36 25.82
CA THR A 72 -15.40 19.20 27.24
C THR A 72 -16.26 17.95 27.39
N VAL A 73 -15.80 17.04 28.21
CA VAL A 73 -16.53 15.83 28.62
C VAL A 73 -17.22 16.10 29.96
N LYS A 74 -18.48 15.85 30.05
CA LYS A 74 -19.30 16.01 31.26
C LYS A 74 -19.60 14.68 31.88
N ASN A 75 -20.14 14.69 33.09
CA ASN A 75 -20.67 13.49 33.70
C ASN A 75 -21.72 12.83 32.81
N HIS A 76 -21.63 11.52 32.71
CA HIS A 76 -22.45 10.65 31.87
C HIS A 76 -22.16 10.70 30.39
N ASP A 77 -21.01 11.32 29.97
CA ASP A 77 -20.59 11.30 28.60
C ASP A 77 -19.79 10.05 28.28
N PHE A 78 -19.97 9.55 27.05
CA PHE A 78 -19.20 8.45 26.48
C PHE A 78 -18.09 8.98 25.60
N ILE A 79 -16.90 8.41 25.75
CA ILE A 79 -15.72 8.70 24.93
C ILE A 79 -15.41 7.47 24.10
N SER A 80 -15.23 7.62 22.79
CA SER A 80 -14.82 6.54 21.91
C SER A 80 -13.57 6.93 21.11
N ILE A 81 -12.57 6.05 21.10
CA ILE A 81 -11.28 6.23 20.42
C ILE A 81 -10.92 4.89 19.76
N GLY A 82 -11.17 4.73 18.46
CA GLY A 82 -11.09 3.43 17.82
C GLY A 82 -12.07 2.43 18.49
N ASP A 83 -11.58 1.27 18.85
CA ASP A 83 -12.35 0.24 19.55
C ASP A 83 -12.46 0.47 21.06
N PHE A 84 -11.76 1.48 21.57
CA PHE A 84 -11.82 1.82 22.98
C PHE A 84 -13.02 2.68 23.29
N THR A 85 -13.85 2.23 24.23
CA THR A 85 -14.98 2.99 24.77
C THR A 85 -14.83 3.19 26.27
N ALA A 86 -15.14 4.38 26.72
CA ALA A 86 -15.10 4.74 28.12
C ALA A 86 -16.27 5.64 28.49
N TYR A 87 -16.65 5.57 29.74
CA TYR A 87 -17.71 6.37 30.34
C TYR A 87 -17.13 7.27 31.42
N TYR A 88 -17.39 8.56 31.35
CA TYR A 88 -16.92 9.52 32.34
C TYR A 88 -18.00 9.82 33.41
N ASN A 89 -17.63 9.72 34.68
CA ASN A 89 -18.49 10.10 35.76
C ASN A 89 -17.70 10.56 37.01
N ASN A 90 -17.96 11.76 37.49
CA ASN A 90 -17.41 12.33 38.75
C ASN A 90 -15.90 12.12 38.92
N GLY A 91 -15.10 12.53 37.92
CA GLY A 91 -13.64 12.40 37.96
C GLY A 91 -13.10 10.98 37.78
N LYS A 92 -13.97 10.03 37.44
CA LYS A 92 -13.57 8.65 37.08
C LYS A 92 -13.89 8.35 35.64
N ILE A 93 -13.04 7.52 35.05
CA ILE A 93 -13.29 6.91 33.74
C ILE A 93 -13.52 5.42 33.94
N PHE A 94 -14.61 4.92 33.39
CA PHE A 94 -15.01 3.51 33.44
C PHE A 94 -14.83 2.91 32.05
N PHE A 95 -14.26 1.71 31.95
CA PHE A 95 -14.01 1.02 30.70
C PHE A 95 -13.99 -0.50 30.88
N ASP A 96 -14.04 -1.23 29.76
CA ASP A 96 -13.86 -2.67 29.74
C ASP A 96 -12.40 -3.01 29.48
N TYR A 97 -11.84 -3.97 30.24
CA TYR A 97 -10.40 -4.29 30.24
C TYR A 97 -9.97 -5.18 29.07
N GLY A 98 -10.81 -5.59 28.15
CA GLY A 98 -10.58 -6.49 27.00
C GLY A 98 -9.12 -6.66 26.56
N ALA A 99 -8.69 -5.95 25.53
CA ALA A 99 -7.34 -6.00 24.96
C ALA A 99 -6.42 -4.83 25.41
N ILE A 100 -6.76 -4.14 26.52
CA ILE A 100 -6.09 -2.90 26.93
C ILE A 100 -4.95 -3.21 27.92
N ARG A 101 -3.82 -2.55 27.74
CA ARG A 101 -2.72 -2.53 28.72
C ARG A 101 -2.67 -1.18 29.41
N THR A 102 -2.49 -1.19 30.73
CA THR A 102 -2.35 0.04 31.51
C THR A 102 -0.92 0.19 32.04
N ASN A 103 -0.43 1.44 32.06
CA ASN A 103 0.92 1.74 32.50
C ASN A 103 0.91 2.96 33.43
N GLY A 104 1.45 2.82 34.64
CA GLY A 104 1.62 3.92 35.59
C GLY A 104 0.33 4.50 36.17
N VAL A 105 -0.83 3.83 36.02
CA VAL A 105 -2.12 4.22 36.59
C VAL A 105 -2.71 3.08 37.40
N GLU A 106 -3.38 3.43 38.50
CA GLU A 106 -4.06 2.46 39.33
C GLU A 106 -5.45 2.19 38.76
N VAL A 107 -5.64 0.93 38.35
CA VAL A 107 -6.92 0.45 37.83
C VAL A 107 -7.63 -0.32 38.91
N ARG A 108 -8.86 0.02 39.19
CA ARG A 108 -9.69 -0.63 40.21
C ARG A 108 -10.83 -1.41 39.56
N PRO A 109 -11.10 -2.64 40.03
CA PRO A 109 -12.31 -3.35 39.62
C PRO A 109 -13.54 -2.64 40.23
N GLU A 110 -14.27 -1.96 39.41
CA GLU A 110 -15.46 -1.23 39.80
C GLU A 110 -16.48 -1.33 38.66
N SER A 111 -17.56 -2.09 38.87
CA SER A 111 -18.60 -2.20 37.88
C SER A 111 -19.58 -1.04 38.02
N LEU A 112 -19.86 -0.40 36.90
CA LEU A 112 -20.88 0.62 36.81
C LEU A 112 -22.10 0.05 36.06
N ASP A 113 -23.19 -0.19 36.77
CA ASP A 113 -24.47 -0.55 36.15
C ASP A 113 -25.13 0.71 35.60
N ILE A 114 -25.01 0.91 34.30
CA ILE A 114 -25.76 1.97 33.62
C ILE A 114 -27.15 1.45 33.34
N HIS A 115 -28.12 1.80 34.23
CA HIS A 115 -29.52 1.48 34.00
C HIS A 115 -30.10 2.36 32.90
N THR A 116 -30.01 1.89 31.66
CA THR A 116 -30.74 2.50 30.54
C THR A 116 -31.99 1.71 30.25
N THR A 117 -33.09 2.39 30.04
CA THR A 117 -34.40 1.78 29.70
C THR A 117 -34.35 1.08 28.32
N TYR A 118 -33.36 1.40 27.51
CA TYR A 118 -33.09 0.84 26.17
C TYR A 118 -31.61 0.55 26.02
N PRO A 119 -31.22 -0.46 25.22
CA PRO A 119 -29.83 -0.65 24.86
C PRO A 119 -29.30 0.63 24.19
N VAL A 120 -28.27 1.21 24.79
CA VAL A 120 -27.60 2.39 24.20
C VAL A 120 -26.56 1.87 23.21
N PHE A 121 -26.78 2.15 21.94
CA PHE A 121 -25.76 1.92 20.91
C PHE A 121 -24.74 3.07 20.98
N ILE A 122 -23.51 2.75 21.32
CA ILE A 122 -22.41 3.71 21.35
C ILE A 122 -21.65 3.56 20.04
N ARG A 123 -21.76 4.58 19.20
CA ARG A 123 -21.02 4.65 17.98
C ARG A 123 -19.53 4.82 18.29
N ASN A 124 -18.72 3.89 17.82
CA ASN A 124 -17.26 3.98 17.90
C ASN A 124 -16.66 4.89 16.81
N THR A 125 -15.39 5.26 17.00
CA THR A 125 -14.61 5.92 15.95
C THR A 125 -14.32 4.94 14.84
N ARG A 126 -14.53 5.40 13.62
CA ARG A 126 -14.25 4.61 12.45
C ARG A 126 -12.75 4.48 12.21
N ILE A 127 -12.28 3.26 11.99
CA ILE A 127 -10.93 2.98 11.52
C ILE A 127 -10.94 3.03 10.00
N GLN A 128 -10.42 4.11 9.41
CA GLN A 128 -10.22 4.20 7.96
C GLN A 128 -8.82 3.72 7.60
N ALA A 129 -8.72 2.57 6.96
CA ALA A 129 -7.49 2.14 6.33
C ALA A 129 -7.18 3.06 5.14
N LYS A 130 -6.13 3.90 5.28
CA LYS A 130 -5.73 4.78 4.19
C LYS A 130 -4.95 3.97 3.15
N ARG A 131 -5.52 3.86 1.94
CA ARG A 131 -4.84 3.23 0.81
C ARG A 131 -3.67 4.09 0.33
N ASP A 132 -2.53 3.47 0.10
CA ASP A 132 -1.37 4.14 -0.51
C ASP A 132 -1.66 4.40 -1.99
N LYS A 133 -1.42 5.63 -2.44
CA LYS A 133 -1.60 6.06 -3.84
C LYS A 133 -0.27 6.25 -4.56
N THR A 134 0.85 5.96 -3.89
CA THR A 134 2.17 6.15 -4.46
C THR A 134 2.39 5.15 -5.61
N PRO A 135 2.63 5.60 -6.84
CA PRO A 135 2.80 4.70 -7.97
C PRO A 135 4.06 3.84 -7.80
N ILE A 136 4.03 2.63 -8.34
CA ILE A 136 5.19 1.74 -8.39
C ILE A 136 5.85 1.93 -9.74
N GLU A 137 7.04 2.54 -9.76
CA GLU A 137 7.78 2.76 -10.99
C GLU A 137 8.53 1.50 -11.42
N ILE A 138 8.41 1.18 -12.72
CA ILE A 138 9.22 0.16 -13.40
C ILE A 138 10.18 0.87 -14.33
N LEU A 139 11.47 0.58 -14.16
CA LEU A 139 12.52 1.16 -14.98
C LEU A 139 12.68 0.37 -16.28
N ASP A 140 13.05 1.09 -17.35
CA ASP A 140 13.43 0.49 -18.62
C ASP A 140 14.65 -0.44 -18.48
N PRO A 141 14.75 -1.49 -19.34
CA PRO A 141 15.97 -2.26 -19.43
C PRO A 141 17.13 -1.35 -19.86
N GLY A 142 18.29 -1.54 -19.25
CA GLY A 142 19.50 -0.80 -19.60
C GLY A 142 19.80 -0.85 -21.11
N THR A 143 20.67 0.05 -21.59
CA THR A 143 21.04 0.13 -23.01
C THR A 143 21.53 -1.20 -23.56
N ILE A 144 21.18 -1.49 -24.79
CA ILE A 144 21.66 -2.69 -25.51
C ILE A 144 23.17 -2.58 -25.70
N PRO A 145 23.97 -3.57 -25.31
CA PRO A 145 25.40 -3.56 -25.60
C PRO A 145 25.65 -3.39 -27.11
N THR A 146 26.54 -2.51 -27.47
CA THR A 146 26.88 -2.26 -28.89
C THR A 146 27.53 -3.50 -29.48
N LYS A 147 27.02 -3.93 -30.64
CA LYS A 147 27.58 -5.05 -31.38
C LYS A 147 29.01 -4.68 -31.83
N PRO A 148 30.02 -5.49 -31.48
CA PRO A 148 31.39 -5.19 -31.93
C PRO A 148 31.47 -5.17 -33.44
N GLU A 149 32.00 -4.08 -33.99
CA GLU A 149 32.30 -4.01 -35.42
C GLU A 149 33.41 -5.02 -35.78
N LEU A 150 33.07 -5.94 -36.64
CA LEU A 150 33.96 -7.00 -37.11
C LEU A 150 34.67 -6.56 -38.39
N ASN A 151 35.39 -5.44 -38.33
CA ASN A 151 36.18 -4.99 -39.45
C ASN A 151 37.46 -5.83 -39.54
N LEU A 152 37.35 -7.01 -40.19
CA LEU A 152 38.48 -7.90 -40.44
C LEU A 152 39.63 -7.18 -41.16
N VAL A 153 39.31 -6.27 -42.10
CA VAL A 153 40.28 -5.49 -42.83
C VAL A 153 41.12 -4.62 -41.89
N THR A 154 40.47 -3.82 -41.04
CA THR A 154 41.16 -2.95 -40.06
C THR A 154 41.96 -3.73 -39.01
N SER A 155 41.46 -4.91 -38.59
CA SER A 155 42.16 -5.75 -37.62
C SER A 155 43.38 -6.47 -38.20
N LEU A 156 43.36 -6.78 -39.50
CA LEU A 156 44.47 -7.45 -40.21
C LEU A 156 45.43 -6.46 -40.88
N MET A 157 45.03 -5.19 -41.07
CA MET A 157 45.84 -4.16 -41.71
C MET A 157 47.28 -4.05 -41.16
N PRO A 158 47.51 -4.03 -39.82
CA PRO A 158 48.87 -3.97 -39.30
C PRO A 158 49.72 -5.16 -39.74
N SER A 159 49.15 -6.37 -39.80
CA SER A 159 49.84 -7.58 -40.23
C SER A 159 50.08 -7.57 -41.72
N ILE A 160 49.18 -7.05 -42.54
CA ILE A 160 49.29 -6.90 -43.97
C ILE A 160 50.39 -5.86 -44.31
N ILE A 161 50.41 -4.72 -43.62
CA ILE A 161 51.43 -3.67 -43.79
C ILE A 161 52.82 -4.20 -43.46
N MET A 162 52.93 -4.93 -42.29
CA MET A 162 54.18 -5.55 -41.91
C MET A 162 54.67 -6.56 -42.98
N PHE A 163 53.74 -7.38 -43.50
CA PHE A 163 54.10 -8.31 -44.60
C PHE A 163 54.60 -7.59 -45.88
N ALA A 164 53.89 -6.55 -46.32
CA ALA A 164 54.27 -5.75 -47.45
C ALA A 164 55.65 -5.12 -47.23
N LEU A 165 55.90 -4.60 -46.00
CA LEU A 165 57.22 -4.00 -45.66
C LEU A 165 58.34 -5.04 -45.69
N VAL A 166 58.09 -6.25 -45.16
CA VAL A 166 59.08 -7.36 -45.24
C VAL A 166 59.40 -7.77 -46.70
N VAL A 167 58.39 -7.86 -47.57
CA VAL A 167 58.51 -8.18 -48.95
C VAL A 167 59.31 -7.09 -49.66
N LEU A 168 59.04 -5.82 -49.40
CA LEU A 168 59.72 -4.67 -49.98
C LEU A 168 61.18 -4.60 -49.54
N LEU A 169 61.48 -4.80 -48.22
CA LEU A 169 62.85 -4.87 -47.71
C LEU A 169 63.66 -6.02 -48.31
N ARG A 170 63.02 -7.19 -48.57
CA ARG A 170 63.67 -8.33 -49.24
C ARG A 170 64.07 -8.01 -50.64
N GLY A 171 63.32 -7.19 -51.39
CA GLY A 171 63.63 -6.73 -52.70
C GLY A 171 64.89 -5.82 -52.74
N VAL A 172 65.15 -5.11 -51.66
CA VAL A 172 66.32 -4.18 -51.54
C VAL A 172 67.53 -4.89 -50.95
N MET A 173 67.35 -5.89 -50.07
CA MET A 173 68.45 -6.64 -49.43
C MET A 173 68.75 -7.96 -50.18
N SER A 174 69.64 -7.98 -51.15
CA SER A 174 69.97 -9.12 -52.03
C SER A 174 70.70 -10.31 -51.34
N LYS A 175 70.91 -10.29 -50.01
CA LYS A 175 71.43 -11.39 -49.17
C LYS A 175 70.74 -11.44 -47.85
N SER A 176 69.45 -11.81 -47.80
CA SER A 176 68.77 -12.03 -46.47
C SER A 176 68.90 -13.49 -46.02
N ASN A 177 69.45 -13.72 -44.83
CA ASN A 177 69.45 -15.01 -44.13
C ASN A 177 68.07 -15.60 -44.01
N GLY A 178 67.88 -16.91 -44.28
CA GLY A 178 66.59 -17.61 -44.17
C GLY A 178 65.93 -17.48 -42.80
N ALA A 179 66.75 -17.25 -41.76
CA ALA A 179 66.27 -16.98 -40.38
C ALA A 179 65.41 -15.71 -40.25
N PHE A 180 65.77 -14.63 -41.05
CA PHE A 180 64.98 -13.38 -41.03
C PHE A 180 63.60 -13.58 -41.65
N VAL A 181 63.52 -14.35 -42.72
CA VAL A 181 62.22 -14.70 -43.36
C VAL A 181 61.35 -15.54 -42.45
N ALA A 182 61.97 -16.55 -41.84
CA ALA A 182 61.25 -17.39 -40.86
C ALA A 182 60.72 -16.57 -39.67
N PHE A 183 61.53 -15.69 -39.10
CA PHE A 183 61.07 -14.78 -38.01
C PHE A 183 59.91 -13.87 -38.44
N SER A 184 59.97 -13.33 -39.64
CA SER A 184 58.94 -12.45 -40.21
C SER A 184 57.61 -13.20 -40.40
N ILE A 185 57.64 -14.43 -40.89
CA ILE A 185 56.49 -15.29 -41.09
C ILE A 185 55.87 -15.66 -39.71
N CYS A 186 56.69 -16.03 -38.71
CA CYS A 186 56.22 -16.30 -37.36
C CYS A 186 55.62 -15.07 -36.72
N SER A 187 56.23 -13.89 -36.83
CA SER A 187 55.69 -12.63 -36.31
C SER A 187 54.34 -12.26 -36.93
N MET A 188 54.19 -12.45 -38.24
CA MET A 188 52.90 -12.26 -38.92
C MET A 188 51.85 -13.26 -38.44
N GLY A 189 52.24 -14.56 -38.28
CA GLY A 189 51.35 -15.58 -37.74
C GLY A 189 50.81 -15.21 -36.33
N VAL A 190 51.70 -14.71 -35.46
CA VAL A 190 51.32 -14.23 -34.15
C VAL A 190 50.37 -13.02 -34.27
N GLY A 191 50.63 -12.06 -35.16
CA GLY A 191 49.78 -10.90 -35.38
C GLY A 191 48.37 -11.27 -35.87
N VAL A 192 48.27 -12.20 -36.82
CA VAL A 192 46.97 -12.71 -37.29
C VAL A 192 46.24 -13.47 -36.18
N PHE A 193 46.96 -14.34 -35.48
CA PHE A 193 46.38 -15.11 -34.36
C PHE A 193 45.83 -14.21 -33.27
N THR A 194 46.58 -13.19 -32.83
CA THR A 194 46.14 -12.25 -31.80
C THR A 194 44.93 -11.45 -32.25
N SER A 195 44.88 -11.06 -33.56
CA SER A 195 43.73 -10.35 -34.13
C SER A 195 42.47 -11.22 -34.13
N ILE A 196 42.57 -12.47 -34.60
CA ILE A 196 41.44 -13.41 -34.60
C ILE A 196 40.99 -13.71 -33.16
N PHE A 197 41.92 -13.97 -32.26
CA PHE A 197 41.61 -14.21 -30.84
C PHE A 197 40.93 -13.01 -30.19
N GLY A 198 41.38 -11.79 -30.50
CA GLY A 198 40.75 -10.54 -30.07
C GLY A 198 39.31 -10.41 -30.56
N ILE A 199 39.02 -10.76 -31.81
CA ILE A 199 37.65 -10.76 -32.37
C ILE A 199 36.76 -11.77 -31.64
N ILE A 200 37.26 -13.00 -31.47
CA ILE A 200 36.50 -14.07 -30.75
C ILE A 200 36.17 -13.63 -29.31
N ASN A 201 37.17 -13.06 -28.63
CA ASN A 201 36.95 -12.57 -27.26
C ASN A 201 35.94 -11.42 -27.19
N LYS A 202 36.00 -10.48 -28.14
CA LYS A 202 35.01 -9.39 -28.23
C LYS A 202 33.59 -9.95 -28.45
N GLN A 203 33.42 -10.94 -29.32
CA GLN A 203 32.12 -11.59 -29.55
C GLN A 203 31.65 -12.37 -28.33
N LYS A 204 32.54 -13.13 -27.68
CA LYS A 204 32.21 -13.85 -26.44
C LYS A 204 31.79 -12.87 -25.35
N LYS A 205 32.51 -11.77 -25.17
CA LYS A 205 32.15 -10.71 -24.21
C LYS A 205 30.79 -10.11 -24.52
N TYR A 206 30.53 -9.72 -25.76
CA TYR A 206 29.25 -9.20 -26.21
C TYR A 206 28.10 -10.16 -25.90
N LYS A 207 28.22 -11.45 -26.23
CA LYS A 207 27.22 -12.46 -25.90
C LYS A 207 27.01 -12.59 -24.38
N LYS A 208 28.10 -12.58 -23.62
CA LYS A 208 28.03 -12.63 -22.13
C LYS A 208 27.34 -11.40 -21.54
N ASP A 209 27.63 -10.22 -22.09
CA ASP A 209 27.00 -8.97 -21.61
C ASP A 209 25.53 -8.92 -21.97
N LEU A 210 25.09 -9.46 -23.11
CA LEU A 210 23.68 -9.61 -23.46
C LEU A 210 22.94 -10.55 -22.48
N VAL A 211 23.51 -11.72 -22.20
CA VAL A 211 22.92 -12.67 -21.25
C VAL A 211 22.85 -12.04 -19.87
N LYS A 212 23.92 -11.43 -19.39
CA LYS A 212 23.97 -10.76 -18.10
C LYS A 212 22.91 -9.66 -17.99
N ARG A 213 22.76 -8.81 -19.03
CA ARG A 213 21.73 -7.76 -19.09
C ARG A 213 20.34 -8.38 -18.97
N ARG A 214 20.07 -9.44 -19.74
CA ARG A 214 18.79 -10.16 -19.70
C ARG A 214 18.49 -10.73 -18.32
N ASP A 215 19.42 -11.47 -17.75
CA ASP A 215 19.24 -12.14 -16.47
C ASP A 215 19.04 -11.12 -15.33
N THR A 216 19.87 -10.07 -15.30
CA THR A 216 19.74 -8.99 -14.32
C THR A 216 18.40 -8.27 -14.43
N TYR A 217 17.93 -8.04 -15.66
CA TYR A 217 16.65 -7.36 -15.85
C TYR A 217 15.46 -8.26 -15.53
N LEU A 218 15.50 -9.54 -15.85
CA LEU A 218 14.47 -10.50 -15.48
C LEU A 218 14.38 -10.66 -13.96
N GLU A 219 15.51 -10.67 -13.26
CA GLU A 219 15.56 -10.68 -11.80
C GLU A 219 14.93 -9.41 -11.20
N TYR A 220 15.24 -8.25 -11.78
CA TYR A 220 14.61 -6.97 -11.40
C TYR A 220 13.09 -7.00 -11.59
N ILE A 221 12.61 -7.48 -12.74
CA ILE A 221 11.17 -7.60 -13.03
C ILE A 221 10.49 -8.59 -12.06
N ALA A 222 11.14 -9.72 -11.77
CA ALA A 222 10.60 -10.68 -10.80
C ALA A 222 10.46 -10.06 -9.39
N LYS A 223 11.46 -9.28 -8.96
CA LYS A 223 11.38 -8.52 -7.70
C LYS A 223 10.25 -7.50 -7.72
N LYS A 224 10.09 -6.77 -8.84
CA LYS A 224 9.02 -5.78 -9.00
C LYS A 224 7.62 -6.44 -9.01
N ARG A 225 7.47 -7.60 -9.64
CA ARG A 225 6.22 -8.37 -9.58
C ARG A 225 5.84 -8.72 -8.14
N ASN A 226 6.79 -9.21 -7.34
CA ASN A 226 6.53 -9.51 -5.92
C ASN A 226 6.14 -8.26 -5.12
N GLU A 227 6.76 -7.11 -5.41
CA GLU A 227 6.42 -5.81 -4.79
C GLU A 227 4.99 -5.39 -5.16
N ILE A 228 4.61 -5.49 -6.44
CA ILE A 228 3.26 -5.16 -6.92
C ILE A 228 2.23 -6.10 -6.32
N GLU A 229 2.48 -7.41 -6.29
CA GLU A 229 1.58 -8.39 -5.70
C GLU A 229 1.36 -8.17 -4.20
N ALA A 230 2.42 -7.78 -3.48
CA ALA A 230 2.29 -7.42 -2.07
C ALA A 230 1.42 -6.16 -1.91
N ALA A 231 1.63 -5.14 -2.74
CA ALA A 231 0.82 -3.93 -2.74
C ALA A 231 -0.65 -4.20 -3.10
N ARG A 232 -0.93 -5.11 -4.06
CA ARG A 232 -2.31 -5.51 -4.41
C ARG A 232 -3.01 -6.25 -3.28
N ARG A 233 -2.28 -7.11 -2.56
CA ARG A 233 -2.82 -7.79 -1.37
C ARG A 233 -3.13 -6.80 -0.26
N GLU A 234 -2.23 -5.89 0.04
CA GLU A 234 -2.44 -4.84 1.04
C GLU A 234 -3.65 -3.95 0.68
N GLU A 235 -3.78 -3.55 -0.58
CA GLU A 235 -4.92 -2.76 -1.05
C GLU A 235 -6.23 -3.54 -0.99
N LEU A 236 -6.22 -4.84 -1.34
CA LEU A 236 -7.38 -5.72 -1.22
C LEU A 236 -7.80 -5.91 0.24
N ASP A 237 -6.84 -6.08 1.16
CA ASP A 237 -7.11 -6.19 2.59
C ASP A 237 -7.73 -4.89 3.14
N CYS A 238 -7.23 -3.73 2.70
CA CYS A 238 -7.83 -2.44 3.04
C CYS A 238 -9.26 -2.31 2.52
N LEU A 239 -9.52 -2.74 1.28
CA LEU A 239 -10.86 -2.73 0.70
C LEU A 239 -11.81 -3.67 1.43
N ASN A 240 -11.37 -4.89 1.76
CA ASN A 240 -12.16 -5.85 2.50
C ASN A 240 -12.47 -5.40 3.94
N ALA A 241 -11.55 -4.66 4.56
CA ALA A 241 -11.77 -4.07 5.88
C ALA A 241 -12.71 -2.85 5.86
N GLN A 242 -12.91 -2.26 4.69
CA GLN A 242 -13.75 -1.07 4.51
C GLN A 242 -15.14 -1.40 3.97
N TYR A 243 -15.28 -2.44 3.15
CA TYR A 243 -16.52 -2.83 2.49
C TYR A 243 -16.82 -4.30 2.75
N TYR A 244 -17.91 -4.55 3.46
CA TYR A 244 -18.31 -5.88 3.91
C TYR A 244 -19.28 -6.54 2.93
N SER A 245 -19.31 -7.87 2.95
CA SER A 245 -20.38 -8.62 2.27
C SER A 245 -21.67 -8.59 3.10
N ILE A 246 -22.81 -8.93 2.48
CA ILE A 246 -24.08 -9.03 3.21
C ILE A 246 -23.99 -9.95 4.42
N GLU A 247 -23.30 -11.07 4.28
CA GLU A 247 -23.16 -12.05 5.37
C GLU A 247 -22.40 -11.42 6.55
N GLN A 248 -21.37 -10.63 6.28
CA GLN A 248 -20.64 -9.90 7.32
C GLN A 248 -21.48 -8.78 7.93
N ASP A 249 -22.24 -8.04 7.11
CA ASP A 249 -23.14 -7.02 7.61
C ASP A 249 -24.22 -7.60 8.54
N ILE A 250 -24.79 -8.77 8.19
CA ILE A 250 -25.75 -9.48 9.06
C ILE A 250 -25.08 -9.88 10.37
N GLU A 251 -23.87 -10.44 10.32
CA GLU A 251 -23.11 -10.81 11.51
C GLU A 251 -22.83 -9.61 12.41
N HIS A 252 -22.43 -8.46 11.83
CA HIS A 252 -22.24 -7.22 12.57
C HIS A 252 -23.53 -6.71 13.22
N ILE A 253 -24.67 -6.83 12.53
CA ILE A 253 -25.98 -6.45 13.07
C ILE A 253 -26.38 -7.37 14.24
N GLU A 254 -26.22 -8.69 14.09
CA GLU A 254 -26.55 -9.66 15.13
C GLU A 254 -25.69 -9.50 16.39
N ASN A 255 -24.41 -9.14 16.22
CA ASN A 255 -23.47 -8.96 17.31
C ASN A 255 -23.47 -7.54 17.90
N PHE A 256 -24.25 -6.60 17.35
CA PHE A 256 -24.18 -5.18 17.70
C PHE A 256 -22.77 -4.60 17.61
N ASP A 257 -22.08 -4.95 16.53
CA ASP A 257 -20.68 -4.63 16.33
C ASP A 257 -20.46 -3.09 16.23
N PRO A 258 -19.36 -2.56 16.77
CA PRO A 258 -19.00 -1.13 16.70
C PRO A 258 -18.89 -0.53 15.29
N VAL A 259 -18.78 -1.36 14.26
CA VAL A 259 -18.72 -0.90 12.86
C VAL A 259 -20.07 -0.45 12.30
N LEU A 260 -21.19 -0.75 13.02
CA LEU A 260 -22.50 -0.30 12.60
C LEU A 260 -22.61 1.21 12.62
N PHE A 261 -23.29 1.77 11.61
CA PHE A 261 -23.56 3.21 11.47
C PHE A 261 -22.30 4.09 11.52
N ASP A 262 -21.18 3.58 11.02
CA ASP A 262 -19.87 4.23 11.11
C ASP A 262 -19.67 5.39 10.12
N ARG A 263 -20.50 5.50 9.05
CA ARG A 263 -20.43 6.54 8.03
C ARG A 263 -21.42 7.67 8.29
N ILE A 264 -20.93 8.89 8.34
CA ILE A 264 -21.74 10.11 8.52
C ILE A 264 -21.64 11.00 7.27
N SER A 265 -22.57 11.93 7.17
CA SER A 265 -22.68 12.86 6.03
C SER A 265 -21.42 13.70 5.74
N THR A 266 -20.54 13.86 6.74
CA THR A 266 -19.27 14.59 6.59
C THR A 266 -18.12 13.72 6.07
N ASP A 267 -18.28 12.40 6.04
CA ASP A 267 -17.24 11.49 5.57
C ASP A 267 -17.14 11.52 4.03
N GLU A 268 -15.92 11.30 3.51
CA GLU A 268 -15.67 11.30 2.06
C GLU A 268 -16.42 10.15 1.37
N ASP A 269 -16.54 9.00 2.05
CA ASP A 269 -17.20 7.79 1.56
C ASP A 269 -18.65 7.63 2.08
N PHE A 270 -19.27 8.73 2.52
CA PHE A 270 -20.70 8.75 2.82
C PHE A 270 -21.51 8.41 1.57
N LEU A 271 -22.46 7.48 1.69
CA LEU A 271 -23.25 6.93 0.59
C LEU A 271 -22.43 6.22 -0.51
N GLU A 272 -21.21 5.80 -0.23
CA GLU A 272 -20.58 4.75 -1.02
C GLU A 272 -21.19 3.41 -0.61
N VAL A 273 -21.71 2.68 -1.59
CA VAL A 273 -22.43 1.42 -1.37
C VAL A 273 -21.73 0.25 -2.03
N TYR A 274 -21.73 -0.86 -1.35
CA TYR A 274 -21.19 -2.13 -1.84
C TYR A 274 -22.16 -2.78 -2.83
N LEU A 275 -21.69 -3.09 -4.03
CA LEU A 275 -22.48 -3.74 -5.08
C LEU A 275 -22.23 -5.25 -5.15
N GLY A 276 -21.01 -5.67 -4.85
CA GLY A 276 -20.56 -7.04 -5.01
C GLY A 276 -19.05 -7.12 -5.17
N ARG A 277 -18.55 -8.23 -5.70
CA ARG A 277 -17.12 -8.44 -5.97
C ARG A 277 -16.84 -8.48 -7.46
N GLY A 278 -15.75 -7.84 -7.88
CA GLY A 278 -15.34 -7.78 -9.28
C GLY A 278 -13.89 -7.35 -9.42
N ASN A 279 -13.50 -7.01 -10.64
CA ASN A 279 -12.21 -6.41 -10.91
C ASN A 279 -12.33 -4.89 -10.71
N VAL A 280 -11.45 -4.35 -9.88
CA VAL A 280 -11.41 -2.92 -9.54
C VAL A 280 -10.04 -2.38 -9.86
N GLU A 281 -9.99 -1.24 -10.55
CA GLU A 281 -8.74 -0.56 -10.84
C GLU A 281 -8.01 -0.19 -9.55
N SER A 282 -6.73 -0.52 -9.47
CA SER A 282 -5.90 -0.20 -8.31
C SER A 282 -5.61 1.28 -8.22
N LEU A 283 -5.68 1.84 -7.02
CA LEU A 283 -5.26 3.22 -6.76
C LEU A 283 -3.75 3.40 -6.85
N ARG A 284 -2.99 2.37 -6.49
CA ARG A 284 -1.53 2.36 -6.57
C ARG A 284 -1.10 1.85 -7.94
N GLN A 285 -1.19 2.73 -8.94
CA GLN A 285 -0.88 2.38 -10.32
C GLN A 285 0.58 1.98 -10.52
N VAL A 286 0.81 1.12 -11.50
CA VAL A 286 2.16 0.80 -11.97
C VAL A 286 2.52 1.79 -13.04
N ASP A 287 3.48 2.69 -12.74
CA ASP A 287 3.93 3.73 -13.67
C ASP A 287 5.11 3.22 -14.49
N TYR A 288 4.93 3.22 -15.79
CA TYR A 288 5.97 2.94 -16.75
C TYR A 288 6.09 4.08 -17.74
N LYS A 289 7.15 4.86 -17.61
CA LYS A 289 7.48 5.93 -18.55
C LYS A 289 8.32 5.38 -19.68
N LYS A 290 7.68 5.06 -20.81
CA LYS A 290 8.37 4.67 -22.02
C LYS A 290 9.31 5.78 -22.46
N GLN A 291 10.62 5.52 -22.43
CA GLN A 291 11.57 6.44 -23.02
C GLN A 291 11.50 6.32 -24.53
N GLU A 292 11.26 7.44 -25.22
CA GLU A 292 11.40 7.49 -26.69
C GLU A 292 12.86 7.28 -27.06
N LYS A 293 13.20 6.05 -27.38
CA LYS A 293 14.53 5.69 -27.90
C LYS A 293 14.42 5.48 -29.40
N LEU A 294 15.28 6.12 -30.16
CA LEU A 294 15.41 5.91 -31.61
C LEU A 294 16.01 4.52 -31.95
N GLU A 295 16.45 3.77 -30.94
CA GLU A 295 17.00 2.43 -31.12
C GLU A 295 15.86 1.39 -31.19
N VAL A 296 16.08 0.39 -32.05
CA VAL A 296 15.18 -0.76 -32.16
C VAL A 296 15.15 -1.48 -30.81
N GLY A 297 13.99 -1.50 -30.17
CA GLY A 297 13.80 -2.22 -28.90
C GLY A 297 14.00 -3.73 -29.09
N ASP A 298 14.47 -4.37 -28.04
CA ASP A 298 14.51 -5.84 -27.94
C ASP A 298 13.28 -6.37 -27.18
N ASP A 299 13.16 -7.70 -27.06
CA ASP A 299 12.07 -8.37 -26.36
C ASP A 299 11.93 -7.92 -24.89
N LEU A 300 12.98 -7.37 -24.28
CA LEU A 300 12.94 -6.87 -22.92
C LEU A 300 12.24 -5.52 -22.80
N SER A 301 12.21 -4.74 -23.89
CA SER A 301 11.62 -3.39 -23.90
C SER A 301 10.10 -3.40 -23.75
N SER A 302 9.43 -4.50 -24.07
CA SER A 302 7.97 -4.65 -23.94
C SER A 302 7.53 -5.19 -22.56
N LEU A 303 8.47 -5.75 -21.78
CA LEU A 303 8.15 -6.35 -20.47
C LEU A 303 7.54 -5.36 -19.46
N PRO A 304 8.03 -4.12 -19.30
CA PRO A 304 7.44 -3.16 -18.38
C PRO A 304 5.98 -2.86 -18.69
N GLU A 305 5.67 -2.63 -19.97
CA GLU A 305 4.31 -2.34 -20.44
C GLU A 305 3.37 -3.53 -20.19
N HIS A 306 3.87 -4.75 -20.45
CA HIS A 306 3.12 -5.97 -20.21
C HIS A 306 2.84 -6.17 -18.71
N VAL A 307 3.84 -5.96 -17.85
CA VAL A 307 3.68 -6.06 -16.40
C VAL A 307 2.73 -4.98 -15.87
N ALA A 308 2.84 -3.74 -16.36
CA ALA A 308 1.93 -2.67 -15.97
C ALA A 308 0.48 -3.01 -16.32
N GLY A 309 0.23 -3.55 -17.53
CA GLY A 309 -1.11 -3.97 -17.95
C GLY A 309 -1.64 -5.18 -17.19
N GLU A 310 -0.78 -6.16 -16.83
CA GLU A 310 -1.16 -7.37 -16.09
C GLU A 310 -1.66 -7.04 -14.67
N TYR A 311 -1.10 -6.01 -14.04
CA TYR A 311 -1.43 -5.62 -12.66
C TYR A 311 -2.26 -4.34 -12.56
N MET A 312 -3.00 -3.97 -13.59
CA MET A 312 -3.86 -2.77 -13.59
C MET A 312 -5.00 -2.89 -12.57
N ASP A 313 -5.61 -4.07 -12.52
CA ASP A 313 -6.79 -4.36 -11.71
C ASP A 313 -6.46 -5.25 -10.52
N ILE A 314 -7.30 -5.13 -9.49
CA ILE A 314 -7.36 -6.04 -8.34
C ILE A 314 -8.54 -6.97 -8.56
N GLU A 315 -8.26 -8.27 -8.65
CA GLU A 315 -9.29 -9.28 -8.84
C GLU A 315 -10.11 -9.50 -7.56
N LYS A 316 -11.41 -9.78 -7.73
CA LYS A 316 -12.33 -10.10 -6.63
C LYS A 316 -12.38 -9.06 -5.51
N ALA A 317 -12.05 -7.83 -5.82
CA ALA A 317 -12.17 -6.70 -4.91
C ALA A 317 -13.62 -6.26 -4.72
N PRO A 318 -13.98 -5.62 -3.60
CA PRO A 318 -15.26 -4.98 -3.42
C PRO A 318 -15.50 -3.91 -4.49
N VAL A 319 -16.59 -4.05 -5.24
CA VAL A 319 -17.06 -3.04 -6.19
C VAL A 319 -18.00 -2.11 -5.45
N VAL A 320 -17.68 -0.83 -5.43
CA VAL A 320 -18.45 0.21 -4.74
C VAL A 320 -18.89 1.30 -5.68
N MET A 321 -19.98 1.96 -5.33
CA MET A 321 -20.52 3.09 -6.08
C MET A 321 -20.91 4.20 -5.12
N SER A 322 -20.55 5.45 -5.44
CA SER A 322 -21.01 6.63 -4.71
C SER A 322 -22.42 7.01 -5.17
N LEU A 323 -23.35 7.04 -4.23
CA LEU A 323 -24.70 7.61 -4.45
C LEU A 323 -24.73 9.11 -4.17
N LYS A 324 -23.74 9.65 -3.45
CA LYS A 324 -23.65 11.07 -3.09
C LYS A 324 -23.53 11.96 -4.31
N ASP A 325 -22.79 11.50 -5.31
CA ASP A 325 -22.50 12.27 -6.53
C ASP A 325 -23.48 12.02 -7.67
N ALA A 326 -24.44 11.12 -7.46
CA ALA A 326 -25.40 10.71 -8.47
C ALA A 326 -26.81 11.21 -8.16
N ASN A 327 -27.42 11.98 -9.06
CA ASN A 327 -28.85 12.39 -8.93
C ASN A 327 -29.82 11.24 -9.14
N ALA A 328 -29.43 10.24 -9.92
CA ALA A 328 -30.18 9.03 -10.16
C ALA A 328 -29.24 7.91 -10.61
N VAL A 329 -29.51 6.69 -10.18
CA VAL A 329 -28.76 5.49 -10.58
C VAL A 329 -29.74 4.48 -11.16
N GLY A 330 -29.45 4.01 -12.36
CA GLY A 330 -30.19 2.94 -13.03
C GLY A 330 -29.37 1.67 -13.03
N VAL A 331 -29.93 0.58 -12.51
CA VAL A 331 -29.32 -0.76 -12.58
C VAL A 331 -30.07 -1.57 -13.63
N VAL A 332 -29.34 -2.13 -14.59
CA VAL A 332 -29.91 -2.91 -15.71
C VAL A 332 -29.28 -4.30 -15.71
N GLY A 333 -30.10 -5.33 -15.74
CA GLY A 333 -29.64 -6.73 -15.75
C GLY A 333 -30.82 -7.71 -15.72
N ASP A 334 -30.53 -8.98 -15.54
CA ASP A 334 -31.54 -9.99 -15.27
C ASP A 334 -32.12 -9.83 -13.86
N ALA A 335 -33.32 -10.34 -13.62
CA ALA A 335 -34.06 -10.13 -12.38
C ALA A 335 -33.30 -10.61 -11.11
N ASP A 336 -32.60 -11.75 -11.21
CA ASP A 336 -31.86 -12.31 -10.06
C ASP A 336 -30.63 -11.48 -9.71
N SER A 337 -29.89 -11.00 -10.71
CA SER A 337 -28.75 -10.10 -10.52
C SER A 337 -29.19 -8.75 -9.99
N LEU A 338 -30.28 -8.17 -10.51
CA LEU A 338 -30.84 -6.93 -10.01
C LEU A 338 -31.25 -7.04 -8.55
N TYR A 339 -31.96 -8.13 -8.20
CA TYR A 339 -32.36 -8.36 -6.80
C TYR A 339 -31.16 -8.49 -5.87
N SER A 340 -30.11 -9.21 -6.30
CA SER A 340 -28.88 -9.37 -5.52
C SER A 340 -28.17 -8.03 -5.30
N ILE A 341 -28.01 -7.22 -6.34
CA ILE A 341 -27.35 -5.90 -6.24
C ILE A 341 -28.17 -4.96 -5.34
N MET A 342 -29.50 -4.90 -5.54
CA MET A 342 -30.37 -4.06 -4.71
C MET A 342 -30.31 -4.48 -3.22
N LYS A 343 -30.29 -5.78 -2.95
CA LYS A 343 -30.13 -6.30 -1.60
C LYS A 343 -28.79 -5.89 -0.97
N ASN A 344 -27.69 -6.02 -1.72
CA ASN A 344 -26.36 -5.56 -1.27
C ASN A 344 -26.38 -4.07 -0.92
N MET A 345 -26.92 -3.24 -1.81
CA MET A 345 -26.98 -1.80 -1.61
C MET A 345 -27.80 -1.42 -0.36
N ILE A 346 -28.99 -2.01 -0.20
CA ILE A 346 -29.85 -1.72 0.93
C ILE A 346 -29.21 -2.17 2.23
N MET A 347 -28.63 -3.37 2.27
CA MET A 347 -27.97 -3.88 3.47
C MET A 347 -26.79 -3.01 3.88
N ASP A 348 -25.91 -2.62 2.95
CA ASP A 348 -24.78 -1.74 3.23
C ASP A 348 -25.25 -0.35 3.72
N ILE A 349 -26.35 0.19 3.15
CA ILE A 349 -26.90 1.48 3.60
C ILE A 349 -27.40 1.38 5.03
N ILE A 350 -28.21 0.38 5.37
CA ILE A 350 -28.83 0.29 6.69
C ILE A 350 -27.85 -0.14 7.78
N SER A 351 -26.79 -0.87 7.45
CA SER A 351 -25.78 -1.31 8.40
C SER A 351 -24.70 -0.24 8.65
N ARG A 352 -24.29 0.49 7.60
CA ARG A 352 -23.09 1.33 7.64
C ARG A 352 -23.37 2.82 7.75
N GLN A 353 -24.46 3.30 7.14
CA GLN A 353 -24.75 4.73 7.15
C GLN A 353 -25.42 5.14 8.46
N TYR A 354 -25.07 6.31 8.99
CA TYR A 354 -25.67 6.81 10.21
C TYR A 354 -27.18 7.08 10.01
N TYR A 355 -27.99 6.44 10.79
CA TYR A 355 -29.46 6.48 10.66
C TYR A 355 -30.07 7.87 10.79
N GLY A 356 -29.38 8.82 11.45
CA GLY A 356 -29.81 10.21 11.57
C GLY A 356 -29.59 11.06 10.31
N ASP A 357 -28.73 10.58 9.37
CA ASP A 357 -28.35 11.31 8.17
C ASP A 357 -29.08 10.81 6.91
N ILE A 358 -29.80 9.68 6.99
CA ILE A 358 -30.47 9.04 5.85
C ILE A 358 -31.94 8.73 6.12
N CYS A 359 -32.73 8.78 5.04
CA CYS A 359 -34.09 8.24 5.02
C CYS A 359 -34.26 7.42 3.73
N ILE A 360 -34.81 6.20 3.87
CA ILE A 360 -35.08 5.31 2.74
C ILE A 360 -36.57 5.29 2.47
N TYR A 361 -36.98 5.63 1.26
CA TYR A 361 -38.35 5.53 0.77
C TYR A 361 -38.44 4.44 -0.28
N ALA A 362 -39.20 3.39 -0.03
CA ALA A 362 -39.54 2.35 -1.00
C ALA A 362 -40.92 2.68 -1.60
N LEU A 363 -40.98 2.80 -2.94
CA LEU A 363 -42.20 3.12 -3.69
C LEU A 363 -42.68 1.90 -4.47
#